data_1f55a0101f4bc92ec05f05ae5b0ca4d0
#
_entry.id   1f55a0101f4bc92ec05f05ae5b0ca4d0
#
_cell.length_a   1.000
_cell.length_b   1.000
_cell.length_c   1.000
_cell.angle_alpha   90.00
_cell.angle_beta   90.00
_cell.angle_gamma   90.00
#
_symmetry.space_group_name_H-M   'P 1'
#
loop_
_entity.id
_entity.type
_entity.pdbx_description
1 polymer ?
#
loop_
_entity_poly.entity_id
_entity_poly.type
_entity_poly.pdbx_seq_one_letter_code
_entity_poly.pdbx_strand_id
1 'polypeptide(L)'
;MRVWIDADACPRLARDQVVKFALKRGFEVVLVAGQAVARPNFTCVKLVVVPSGPDAADDHLVEHAVPGELVICSDIPLADRLVKKGVAALDPRGREFDERNMGERLAIRNLFTDLREQGQMGGGQAVYSDKDRQAFANSLDRILTRLMR
;
A
#
# COMPACT_ATOMS: atom_id res chain seq x y z
N MET A 1 14.52 6.99 -5.76
CA MET A 1 13.43 5.97 -5.63
C MET A 1 12.86 6.03 -4.22
N ARG A 2 11.56 6.13 -4.13
CA ARG A 2 10.84 6.09 -2.84
C ARG A 2 9.77 5.02 -2.90
N VAL A 3 9.57 4.36 -1.77
CA VAL A 3 8.41 3.50 -1.55
C VAL A 3 7.55 4.16 -0.47
N TRP A 4 6.32 4.48 -0.82
CA TRP A 4 5.36 5.12 0.06
C TRP A 4 4.48 4.05 0.70
N ILE A 5 4.15 4.20 1.97
CA ILE A 5 3.30 3.25 2.68
C ILE A 5 2.12 4.00 3.29
N ASP A 6 0.91 3.53 2.99
CA ASP A 6 -0.30 3.94 3.70
C ASP A 6 -0.26 3.25 5.08
N ALA A 7 0.34 3.92 6.05
CA ALA A 7 0.74 3.31 7.32
C ALA A 7 -0.44 2.88 8.18
N ASP A 8 -1.59 3.56 8.07
CA ASP A 8 -2.77 3.23 8.88
C ASP A 8 -3.42 1.90 8.46
N ALA A 9 -3.16 1.46 7.23
CA ALA A 9 -3.76 0.25 6.67
C ALA A 9 -2.75 -0.86 6.35
N CYS A 10 -1.47 -0.67 6.64
CA CYS A 10 -0.44 -1.63 6.30
C CYS A 10 -0.10 -2.53 7.50
N PRO A 11 -0.19 -3.86 7.36
CA PRO A 11 0.26 -4.77 8.41
C PRO A 11 1.74 -4.55 8.73
N ARG A 12 2.08 -4.68 10.01
CA ARG A 12 3.45 -4.49 10.48
C ARG A 12 4.46 -5.39 9.75
N LEU A 13 4.09 -6.65 9.50
CA LEU A 13 4.99 -7.59 8.81
C LEU A 13 5.31 -7.13 7.39
N ALA A 14 4.32 -6.58 6.67
CA ALA A 14 4.55 -6.02 5.34
C ALA A 14 5.44 -4.79 5.41
N ARG A 15 5.18 -3.88 6.34
CA ARG A 15 6.01 -2.69 6.54
C ARG A 15 7.46 -3.07 6.83
N ASP A 16 7.69 -4.05 7.70
CA ASP A 16 9.03 -4.50 8.05
C ASP A 16 9.76 -5.08 6.84
N GLN A 17 9.06 -5.78 5.94
CA GLN A 17 9.65 -6.27 4.69
C GLN A 17 10.13 -5.11 3.81
N VAL A 18 9.34 -4.06 3.67
CA VAL A 18 9.73 -2.90 2.87
C VAL A 18 11.00 -2.26 3.45
N VAL A 19 11.09 -2.13 4.77
CA VAL A 19 12.26 -1.56 5.43
C VAL A 19 13.49 -2.44 5.19
N LYS A 20 13.37 -3.76 5.28
CA LYS A 20 14.48 -4.68 4.98
C LYS A 20 14.99 -4.51 3.55
N PHE A 21 14.09 -4.43 2.58
CA PHE A 21 14.47 -4.20 1.19
C PHE A 21 15.13 -2.82 1.01
N ALA A 22 14.63 -1.80 1.70
CA ALA A 22 15.21 -0.45 1.64
C ALA A 22 16.66 -0.43 2.13
N LEU A 23 16.92 -1.10 3.24
CA LEU A 23 18.28 -1.21 3.79
C LEU A 23 19.22 -1.97 2.85
N LYS A 24 18.70 -2.98 2.17
CA LYS A 24 19.48 -3.82 1.27
C LYS A 24 19.73 -3.17 -0.09
N ARG A 25 18.72 -2.48 -0.64
CA ARG A 25 18.77 -1.95 -2.02
C ARG A 25 18.99 -0.45 -2.10
N GLY A 26 18.89 0.26 -0.98
CA GLY A 26 19.21 1.69 -0.92
C GLY A 26 18.14 2.61 -1.49
N PHE A 27 16.91 2.47 -1.03
CA PHE A 27 15.84 3.43 -1.35
C PHE A 27 15.22 4.01 -0.09
N GLU A 28 14.45 5.08 -0.25
CA GLU A 28 13.78 5.77 0.85
C GLU A 28 12.38 5.20 1.06
N VAL A 29 11.99 5.06 2.32
CA VAL A 29 10.63 4.65 2.72
C VAL A 29 9.94 5.84 3.37
N VAL A 30 8.73 6.16 2.92
CA VAL A 30 7.93 7.24 3.50
C VAL A 30 6.62 6.64 4.03
N LEU A 31 6.46 6.68 5.35
CA LEU A 31 5.22 6.28 6.02
C LEU A 31 4.28 7.49 6.06
N VAL A 32 3.09 7.33 5.52
CA VAL A 32 2.06 8.39 5.56
C VAL A 32 0.92 7.91 6.45
N ALA A 33 0.62 8.67 7.48
CA ALA A 33 -0.37 8.30 8.49
C ALA A 33 -1.25 9.48 8.89
N GLY A 34 -2.49 9.21 9.26
CA GLY A 34 -3.41 10.21 9.80
C GLY A 34 -3.17 10.52 11.27
N GLN A 35 -2.32 9.75 11.93
CA GLN A 35 -1.95 9.94 13.33
C GLN A 35 -0.51 9.46 13.53
N ALA A 36 0.12 9.88 14.63
CA ALA A 36 1.48 9.47 14.93
C ALA A 36 1.54 7.95 15.13
N VAL A 37 2.46 7.30 14.41
CA VAL A 37 2.72 5.85 14.54
C VAL A 37 4.22 5.68 14.83
N ALA A 38 4.58 4.51 15.38
CA ALA A 38 5.99 4.21 15.62
C ALA A 38 6.76 4.16 14.30
N ARG A 39 7.85 4.90 14.23
CA ARG A 39 8.73 4.91 13.06
C ARG A 39 9.96 4.05 13.35
N PRO A 40 10.30 3.11 12.46
CA PRO A 40 11.59 2.41 12.57
C PRO A 40 12.76 3.39 12.60
N ASN A 41 13.73 3.13 13.46
CA ASN A 41 14.84 4.05 13.67
C ASN A 41 15.95 3.84 12.63
N PHE A 42 15.63 4.13 11.36
CA PHE A 42 16.57 4.08 10.25
C PHE A 42 16.50 5.38 9.47
N THR A 43 17.65 5.85 8.98
CA THR A 43 17.73 7.11 8.23
C THR A 43 16.95 7.08 6.92
N CYS A 44 16.77 5.90 6.33
CA CYS A 44 16.01 5.75 5.10
C CYS A 44 14.49 5.78 5.30
N VAL A 45 14.01 5.79 6.55
CA VAL A 45 12.58 5.77 6.86
C VAL A 45 12.14 7.13 7.37
N LYS A 46 11.14 7.72 6.71
CA LYS A 46 10.53 9.00 7.11
C LYS A 46 9.07 8.77 7.45
N LEU A 47 8.56 9.59 8.36
CA LEU A 47 7.14 9.59 8.74
C LEU A 47 6.54 10.94 8.38
N VAL A 48 5.43 10.91 7.65
CA VAL A 48 4.61 12.09 7.39
C VAL A 48 3.27 11.88 8.07
N VAL A 49 2.95 12.75 9.03
CA VAL A 49 1.64 12.74 9.69
C VAL A 49 0.80 13.83 9.02
N VAL A 50 -0.29 13.42 8.41
CA VAL A 50 -1.21 14.34 7.73
C VAL A 50 -2.33 14.76 8.68
N PRO A 51 -2.99 15.91 8.44
CA PRO A 51 -4.13 16.32 9.26
C PRO A 51 -5.21 15.24 9.26
N SER A 52 -5.94 15.10 10.38
CA SER A 52 -7.02 14.14 10.47
C SER A 52 -8.14 14.47 9.49
N GLY A 53 -8.63 13.44 8.81
CA GLY A 53 -9.68 13.55 7.81
C GLY A 53 -9.72 12.26 7.00
N PRO A 54 -10.90 11.88 6.46
CA PRO A 54 -11.07 10.56 5.86
C PRO A 54 -10.15 10.29 4.65
N ASP A 55 -9.78 11.32 3.91
CA ASP A 55 -9.01 11.16 2.68
C ASP A 55 -7.65 11.86 2.71
N ALA A 56 -7.23 12.38 3.86
CA ALA A 56 -6.02 13.19 3.94
C ALA A 56 -4.75 12.40 3.56
N ALA A 57 -4.61 11.17 4.04
CA ALA A 57 -3.47 10.31 3.70
C ALA A 57 -3.51 9.90 2.22
N ASP A 58 -4.69 9.55 1.71
CA ASP A 58 -4.87 9.17 0.31
C ASP A 58 -4.49 10.33 -0.61
N ASP A 59 -4.98 11.52 -0.32
CA ASP A 59 -4.70 12.71 -1.12
C ASP A 59 -3.20 13.05 -1.11
N HIS A 60 -2.56 12.92 0.05
CA HIS A 60 -1.11 13.14 0.17
C HIS A 60 -0.32 12.18 -0.72
N LEU A 61 -0.68 10.88 -0.68
CA LEU A 61 -0.01 9.86 -1.48
C LEU A 61 -0.18 10.14 -2.98
N VAL A 62 -1.39 10.44 -3.43
CA VAL A 62 -1.65 10.71 -4.85
C VAL A 62 -0.93 11.98 -5.31
N GLU A 63 -0.87 13.00 -4.45
CA GLU A 63 -0.25 14.27 -4.80
C GLU A 63 1.27 14.17 -4.90
N HIS A 64 1.92 13.42 -4.00
CA HIS A 64 3.36 13.41 -3.87
C HIS A 64 4.07 12.23 -4.54
N ALA A 65 3.43 11.06 -4.65
CA ALA A 65 4.05 9.93 -5.34
C ALA A 65 4.08 10.20 -6.85
N VAL A 66 5.20 9.86 -7.49
CA VAL A 66 5.40 10.12 -8.92
C VAL A 66 5.66 8.83 -9.68
N PRO A 67 5.44 8.81 -11.02
CA PRO A 67 5.78 7.63 -11.82
C PRO A 67 7.22 7.18 -11.59
N GLY A 68 7.43 5.88 -11.50
CA GLY A 68 8.72 5.29 -11.15
C GLY A 68 8.85 4.96 -9.67
N GLU A 69 7.93 5.42 -8.85
CA GLU A 69 7.84 5.08 -7.43
C GLU A 69 6.75 4.05 -7.16
N LEU A 70 6.74 3.52 -5.95
CA LEU A 70 5.80 2.47 -5.54
C LEU A 70 5.03 2.93 -4.29
N VAL A 71 3.73 2.64 -4.25
CA VAL A 71 2.89 2.86 -3.07
C VAL A 71 2.35 1.52 -2.57
N ILE A 72 2.49 1.26 -1.28
CA ILE A 72 1.91 0.08 -0.63
C ILE A 72 0.58 0.51 0.00
N CYS A 73 -0.51 -0.04 -0.50
CA CYS A 73 -1.85 0.30 -0.03
C CYS A 73 -2.82 -0.85 -0.27
N SER A 74 -3.89 -0.92 0.53
CA SER A 74 -4.96 -1.90 0.34
C SER A 74 -6.27 -1.28 -0.10
N ASP A 75 -6.35 0.04 -0.11
CA ASP A 75 -7.54 0.78 -0.53
C ASP A 75 -7.64 0.81 -2.05
N ILE A 76 -8.67 0.17 -2.60
CA ILE A 76 -8.81 0.03 -4.05
C ILE A 76 -9.08 1.38 -4.75
N PRO A 77 -9.95 2.28 -4.25
CA PRO A 77 -10.07 3.61 -4.85
C PRO A 77 -8.77 4.41 -4.88
N LEU A 78 -7.95 4.31 -3.82
CA LEU A 78 -6.63 4.95 -3.80
C LEU A 78 -5.73 4.35 -4.87
N ALA A 79 -5.67 3.02 -4.95
CA ALA A 79 -4.86 2.32 -5.95
C ALA A 79 -5.27 2.72 -7.37
N ASP A 80 -6.55 2.87 -7.64
CA ASP A 80 -7.06 3.31 -8.93
C ASP A 80 -6.52 4.71 -9.30
N ARG A 81 -6.56 5.65 -8.36
CA ARG A 81 -6.01 7.00 -8.56
C ARG A 81 -4.51 6.95 -8.87
N LEU A 82 -3.76 6.12 -8.16
CA LEU A 82 -2.32 5.97 -8.35
C LEU A 82 -1.99 5.36 -9.71
N VAL A 83 -2.67 4.28 -10.07
CA VAL A 83 -2.48 3.61 -11.35
C VAL A 83 -2.76 4.56 -12.52
N LYS A 84 -3.81 5.35 -12.43
CA LYS A 84 -4.15 6.37 -13.45
C LYS A 84 -3.07 7.44 -13.57
N LYS A 85 -2.34 7.72 -12.51
CA LYS A 85 -1.22 8.65 -12.52
C LYS A 85 0.07 8.02 -13.07
N GLY A 86 0.09 6.70 -13.22
CA GLY A 86 1.28 5.96 -13.66
C GLY A 86 2.19 5.53 -12.51
N VAL A 87 1.69 5.58 -11.27
CA VAL A 87 2.43 5.17 -10.08
C VAL A 87 2.11 3.71 -9.78
N ALA A 88 3.15 2.90 -9.52
CA ALA A 88 2.96 1.50 -9.17
C ALA A 88 2.30 1.39 -7.79
N ALA A 89 1.36 0.46 -7.65
CA ALA A 89 0.66 0.22 -6.39
C ALA A 89 0.62 -1.28 -6.10
N LEU A 90 0.91 -1.65 -4.85
CA LEU A 90 1.01 -3.04 -4.41
C LEU A 90 0.25 -3.20 -3.09
N ASP A 91 -0.58 -4.23 -3.05
CA ASP A 91 -1.32 -4.63 -1.87
C ASP A 91 -0.38 -5.39 -0.90
N PRO A 92 -0.54 -5.25 0.43
CA PRO A 92 0.30 -5.97 1.40
C PRO A 92 0.25 -7.51 1.29
N ARG A 93 -0.73 -8.06 0.60
CA ARG A 93 -0.83 -9.51 0.36
C ARG A 93 -0.19 -9.95 -0.95
N GLY A 94 0.50 -9.04 -1.65
CA GLY A 94 1.30 -9.37 -2.82
C GLY A 94 0.61 -9.18 -4.16
N ARG A 95 -0.55 -8.54 -4.20
CA ARG A 95 -1.25 -8.26 -5.46
C ARG A 95 -0.88 -6.89 -5.97
N GLU A 96 -0.34 -6.84 -7.17
CA GLU A 96 -0.07 -5.57 -7.84
C GLU A 96 -1.36 -5.08 -8.52
N PHE A 97 -1.67 -3.80 -8.33
CA PHE A 97 -2.80 -3.16 -9.01
C PHE A 97 -2.34 -2.71 -10.40
N ASP A 98 -3.17 -2.93 -11.41
CA ASP A 98 -2.91 -2.45 -12.77
C ASP A 98 -4.22 -2.00 -13.44
N GLU A 99 -4.11 -1.32 -14.58
CA GLU A 99 -5.26 -0.80 -15.28
C GLU A 99 -6.22 -1.90 -15.75
N ARG A 100 -5.69 -3.09 -16.05
CA ARG A 100 -6.49 -4.21 -16.56
C ARG A 100 -7.45 -4.75 -15.52
N ASN A 101 -7.01 -4.81 -14.24
CA ASN A 101 -7.82 -5.43 -13.20
C ASN A 101 -8.56 -4.43 -12.30
N MET A 102 -8.35 -3.12 -12.49
CA MET A 102 -8.95 -2.12 -11.60
C MET A 102 -10.48 -2.09 -11.66
N GLY A 103 -11.05 -2.17 -12.85
CA GLY A 103 -12.50 -2.17 -13.00
C GLY A 103 -13.16 -3.34 -12.29
N GLU A 104 -12.60 -4.53 -12.45
CA GLU A 104 -13.09 -5.74 -11.78
C GLU A 104 -12.93 -5.63 -10.26
N ARG A 105 -11.79 -5.16 -9.78
CA ARG A 105 -11.54 -5.00 -8.33
C ARG A 105 -12.49 -4.00 -7.69
N LEU A 106 -12.76 -2.88 -8.37
CA LEU A 106 -13.72 -1.90 -7.88
C LEU A 106 -15.12 -2.48 -7.81
N ALA A 107 -15.54 -3.25 -8.82
CA ALA A 107 -16.83 -3.90 -8.84
C ALA A 107 -16.97 -4.91 -7.69
N ILE A 108 -15.96 -5.72 -7.46
CA ILE A 108 -15.93 -6.70 -6.37
C ILE A 108 -15.98 -6.00 -5.02
N ARG A 109 -15.20 -4.94 -4.84
CA ARG A 109 -15.21 -4.16 -3.61
C ARG A 109 -16.59 -3.59 -3.29
N ASN A 110 -17.26 -3.04 -4.31
CA ASN A 110 -18.60 -2.47 -4.15
C ASN A 110 -19.61 -3.55 -3.78
N LEU A 111 -19.52 -4.71 -4.41
CA LEU A 111 -20.38 -5.85 -4.09
C LEU A 111 -20.20 -6.29 -2.63
N PHE A 112 -18.97 -6.41 -2.14
CA PHE A 112 -18.71 -6.80 -0.76
C PHE A 112 -19.19 -5.74 0.22
N THR A 113 -19.07 -4.47 -0.12
CA THR A 113 -19.60 -3.37 0.70
C THR A 113 -21.11 -3.47 0.83
N ASP A 114 -21.81 -3.69 -0.28
CA ASP A 114 -23.27 -3.84 -0.29
C ASP A 114 -23.71 -5.04 0.55
N LEU A 115 -23.02 -6.18 0.43
CA LEU A 115 -23.33 -7.38 1.21
C LEU A 115 -23.14 -7.17 2.70
N ARG A 116 -22.10 -6.44 3.10
CA ARG A 116 -21.89 -6.10 4.52
C ARG A 116 -22.99 -5.19 5.06
N GLU A 117 -23.39 -4.19 4.28
CA GLU A 117 -24.48 -3.28 4.65
C GLU A 117 -25.79 -4.03 4.81
N GLN A 118 -26.01 -5.08 4.02
CA GLN A 118 -27.19 -5.93 4.11
C GLN A 118 -27.09 -6.99 5.22
N GLY A 119 -25.95 -7.05 5.92
CA GLY A 119 -25.72 -8.02 6.99
C GLY A 119 -25.54 -9.45 6.52
N GLN A 120 -25.25 -9.66 5.23
CA GLN A 120 -25.12 -10.99 4.64
C GLN A 120 -23.71 -11.56 4.73
N MET A 121 -22.72 -10.73 5.07
CA MET A 121 -21.34 -11.18 5.28
C MET A 121 -20.93 -10.95 6.71
N GLY A 122 -20.30 -11.96 7.29
CA GLY A 122 -19.67 -11.83 8.59
C GLY A 122 -18.55 -10.79 8.58
N GLY A 123 -18.34 -10.13 9.70
CA GLY A 123 -17.28 -9.13 9.82
C GLY A 123 -15.89 -9.73 9.82
N GLY A 124 -14.91 -8.93 9.48
CA GLY A 124 -13.50 -9.24 9.64
C GLY A 124 -12.80 -9.68 8.36
N GLN A 125 -11.57 -9.21 8.22
CA GLN A 125 -10.66 -9.68 7.19
C GLN A 125 -9.88 -10.89 7.73
N ALA A 126 -9.41 -11.74 6.82
CA ALA A 126 -8.52 -12.83 7.19
C ALA A 126 -7.25 -12.26 7.84
N VAL A 127 -6.75 -12.95 8.85
CA VAL A 127 -5.50 -12.58 9.53
C VAL A 127 -4.35 -12.59 8.53
N TYR A 128 -3.47 -11.59 8.62
CA TYR A 128 -2.27 -11.53 7.80
C TYR A 128 -1.32 -12.67 8.18
N SER A 129 -1.03 -13.54 7.25
CA SER A 129 -0.29 -14.78 7.49
C SER A 129 1.13 -14.74 6.94
N ASP A 130 1.94 -15.74 7.29
CA ASP A 130 3.27 -15.91 6.68
C ASP A 130 3.18 -16.13 5.18
N LYS A 131 2.12 -16.76 4.70
CA LYS A 131 1.88 -16.94 3.27
C LYS A 131 1.67 -15.58 2.58
N ASP A 132 0.90 -14.69 3.22
CA ASP A 132 0.69 -13.32 2.73
C ASP A 132 2.02 -12.55 2.69
N ARG A 133 2.81 -12.66 3.76
CA ARG A 133 4.12 -11.99 3.85
C ARG A 133 5.06 -12.49 2.75
N GLN A 134 5.09 -13.79 2.49
CA GLN A 134 5.95 -14.37 1.44
C GLN A 134 5.49 -13.91 0.05
N ALA A 135 4.19 -13.91 -0.21
CA ALA A 135 3.64 -13.42 -1.47
C ALA A 135 3.97 -11.94 -1.67
N PHE A 136 3.87 -11.15 -0.61
CA PHE A 136 4.23 -9.74 -0.65
C PHE A 136 5.72 -9.55 -0.96
N ALA A 137 6.59 -10.29 -0.28
CA ALA A 137 8.04 -10.20 -0.50
C ALA A 137 8.41 -10.55 -1.95
N ASN A 138 7.81 -11.57 -2.52
CA ASN A 138 8.05 -11.99 -3.90
C ASN A 138 7.62 -10.90 -4.89
N SER A 139 6.44 -10.32 -4.69
CA SER A 139 5.93 -9.25 -5.56
C SER A 139 6.75 -7.98 -5.41
N LEU A 140 7.12 -7.62 -4.18
CA LEU A 140 7.94 -6.46 -3.90
C LEU A 140 9.30 -6.56 -4.59
N ASP A 141 9.96 -7.71 -4.49
CA ASP A 141 11.23 -7.97 -5.16
C ASP A 141 11.11 -7.76 -6.67
N ARG A 142 10.10 -8.35 -7.29
CA ARG A 142 9.86 -8.24 -8.72
C ARG A 142 9.63 -6.79 -9.15
N ILE A 143 8.80 -6.06 -8.42
CA ILE A 143 8.46 -4.67 -8.74
C ILE A 143 9.67 -3.77 -8.55
N LEU A 144 10.40 -3.91 -7.45
CA LEU A 144 11.59 -3.12 -7.19
C LEU A 144 12.66 -3.34 -8.26
N THR A 145 12.86 -4.59 -8.68
CA THR A 145 13.78 -4.91 -9.74
C THR A 145 13.41 -4.20 -11.04
N ARG A 146 12.12 -4.15 -11.35
CA ARG A 146 11.62 -3.44 -12.54
C ARG A 146 11.80 -1.92 -12.42
N LEU A 147 11.49 -1.34 -11.28
CA LEU A 147 11.52 0.12 -11.09
C LEU A 147 12.93 0.67 -10.88
N MET A 148 13.85 -0.12 -10.36
CA MET A 148 15.21 0.32 -10.02
C MET A 148 16.26 -0.04 -11.09
N ARG A 149 15.81 -0.35 -12.27
CA ARG A 149 16.72 -0.61 -13.41
C ARG A 149 17.51 0.62 -13.82
#